data_24289a2e11ffb1f2280e2454b1665216
#
_entry.id   24289a2e11ffb1f2280e2454b1665216
#
_cell.length_a   1.000
_cell.length_b   1.000
_cell.length_c   1.000
_cell.angle_alpha   90.00
_cell.angle_beta   90.00
_cell.angle_gamma   90.00
#
_symmetry.space_group_name_H-M   'P 1'
#
loop_
_entity.id
_entity.type
_entity.pdbx_description
1 polymer ?
#
loop_
_entity_poly.entity_id
_entity_poly.type
_entity_poly.pdbx_seq_one_letter_code
_entity_poly.pdbx_strand_id
1 'polypeptide(L)'
;NFRRTAIGTGPFILQEWVPQSHLKARRNPDYWDKSKPVVDAIEIKVIPDEASIIAQLRTGNIHHALIEDNKNYLLVKDDKRLKTLRSSRLGFDVMIMNLGRKPYDDVRVRQAISLAIDRNEVLQVAASGLGQVTGPCTPAMKPWALPIETFKEWYTPNLDRAKKLLADAGLPNGFKTTLRAIPTFPTMVAGSQVIAAQLKRI
;
A
#
# COMPACT_ATOMS: atom_id res chain seq x y z
N ASN A 1 -3.06 -32.25 14.07
CA ASN A 1 -2.35 -31.48 13.02
C ASN A 1 -2.90 -30.06 13.00
N PHE A 2 -2.20 -29.14 13.72
CA PHE A 2 -2.65 -27.75 13.91
C PHE A 2 -2.90 -26.97 12.60
N ARG A 3 -2.35 -27.42 11.48
CA ARG A 3 -2.58 -26.79 10.15
C ARG A 3 -3.97 -27.08 9.57
N ARG A 4 -4.68 -28.08 10.07
CA ARG A 4 -6.00 -28.46 9.57
C ARG A 4 -7.13 -28.34 10.60
N THR A 5 -6.79 -28.31 11.87
CA THR A 5 -7.73 -28.15 12.98
C THR A 5 -7.22 -27.04 13.88
N ALA A 6 -7.67 -25.82 13.62
CA ALA A 6 -7.35 -24.69 14.47
C ALA A 6 -8.17 -24.79 15.76
N ILE A 7 -7.49 -24.94 16.90
CA ILE A 7 -8.08 -24.86 18.23
C ILE A 7 -7.65 -23.53 18.84
N GLY A 8 -8.60 -22.73 19.28
CA GLY A 8 -8.35 -21.39 19.81
C GLY A 8 -9.48 -20.93 20.72
N THR A 9 -9.28 -19.81 21.37
CA THR A 9 -10.24 -19.17 22.29
C THR A 9 -11.04 -18.05 21.63
N GLY A 10 -11.00 -17.95 20.31
CA GLY A 10 -11.67 -16.90 19.53
C GLY A 10 -13.19 -17.05 19.45
N PRO A 11 -13.88 -16.01 18.93
CA PRO A 11 -15.34 -15.99 18.82
C PRO A 11 -15.91 -16.94 17.80
N PHE A 12 -15.08 -17.53 16.93
CA PHE A 12 -15.50 -18.51 15.91
C PHE A 12 -14.68 -19.78 15.99
N ILE A 13 -15.31 -20.90 15.65
CA ILE A 13 -14.72 -22.24 15.54
C ILE A 13 -14.65 -22.61 14.07
N LEU A 14 -13.47 -22.97 13.58
CA LEU A 14 -13.25 -23.43 12.21
C LEU A 14 -14.06 -24.71 11.95
N GLN A 15 -14.84 -24.73 10.87
CA GLN A 15 -15.58 -25.90 10.39
C GLN A 15 -14.94 -26.52 9.16
N GLU A 16 -14.55 -25.67 8.20
CA GLU A 16 -14.02 -26.11 6.92
C GLU A 16 -12.98 -25.12 6.41
N TRP A 17 -11.91 -25.63 5.84
CA TRP A 17 -10.94 -24.83 5.10
C TRP A 17 -10.53 -25.55 3.82
N VAL A 18 -10.90 -24.97 2.70
CA VAL A 18 -10.51 -25.43 1.37
C VAL A 18 -9.50 -24.40 0.81
N PRO A 19 -8.21 -24.75 0.73
CA PRO A 19 -7.18 -23.84 0.20
C PRO A 19 -7.55 -23.29 -1.18
N GLN A 20 -7.30 -22.00 -1.40
CA GLN A 20 -7.62 -21.26 -2.64
C GLN A 20 -9.12 -21.15 -2.97
N SER A 21 -10.02 -21.56 -2.09
CA SER A 21 -11.46 -21.50 -2.28
C SER A 21 -12.14 -20.73 -1.14
N HIS A 22 -12.21 -21.31 0.03
CA HIS A 22 -12.94 -20.69 1.14
C HIS A 22 -12.55 -21.23 2.51
N LEU A 23 -12.95 -20.47 3.53
CA LEU A 23 -12.93 -20.87 4.94
C LEU A 23 -14.34 -20.67 5.51
N LYS A 24 -14.86 -21.66 6.24
CA LYS A 24 -16.12 -21.56 7.00
C LYS A 24 -15.87 -21.71 8.49
N ALA A 25 -16.51 -20.87 9.27
CA ALA A 25 -16.45 -20.93 10.72
C ALA A 25 -17.82 -20.61 11.33
N ARG A 26 -18.16 -21.29 12.42
CA ARG A 26 -19.39 -21.07 13.18
C ARG A 26 -19.09 -20.33 14.48
N ARG A 27 -20.11 -19.70 15.06
CA ARG A 27 -20.04 -19.09 16.39
C ARG A 27 -19.51 -20.07 17.42
N ASN A 28 -18.62 -19.60 18.29
CA ASN A 28 -18.16 -20.34 19.45
C ASN A 28 -19.12 -20.08 20.64
N PRO A 29 -19.89 -21.08 21.11
CA PRO A 29 -20.78 -20.89 22.23
C PRO A 29 -20.05 -20.64 23.55
N ASP A 30 -18.80 -21.09 23.64
CA ASP A 30 -17.96 -20.94 24.84
C ASP A 30 -17.07 -19.69 24.82
N TYR A 31 -17.33 -18.76 23.88
CA TYR A 31 -16.57 -17.52 23.84
C TYR A 31 -16.84 -16.70 25.10
N TRP A 32 -15.78 -16.11 25.67
CA TRP A 32 -15.84 -15.41 26.96
C TRP A 32 -16.75 -14.15 26.94
N ASP A 33 -16.80 -13.43 25.82
CA ASP A 33 -17.72 -12.29 25.66
C ASP A 33 -19.05 -12.78 25.06
N LYS A 34 -20.04 -12.97 25.90
CA LYS A 34 -21.37 -13.49 25.50
C LYS A 34 -22.17 -12.53 24.62
N SER A 35 -21.76 -11.26 24.50
CA SER A 35 -22.36 -10.29 23.58
C SER A 35 -21.87 -10.46 22.13
N LYS A 36 -20.84 -11.28 21.90
CA LYS A 36 -20.20 -11.50 20.62
C LYS A 36 -19.94 -12.97 20.36
N PRO A 37 -19.81 -13.38 19.08
CA PRO A 37 -20.11 -12.60 17.88
C PRO A 37 -21.63 -12.44 17.68
N VAL A 38 -22.05 -11.39 16.96
CA VAL A 38 -23.47 -11.13 16.66
C VAL A 38 -24.00 -11.96 15.49
N VAL A 39 -23.13 -12.59 14.71
CA VAL A 39 -23.48 -13.47 13.59
C VAL A 39 -23.23 -14.94 13.97
N ASP A 40 -23.99 -15.86 13.39
CA ASP A 40 -23.92 -17.28 13.72
C ASP A 40 -22.77 -18.00 13.02
N ALA A 41 -22.42 -17.53 11.81
CA ALA A 41 -21.34 -18.09 11.00
C ALA A 41 -20.71 -17.04 10.09
N ILE A 42 -19.50 -17.34 9.64
CA ILE A 42 -18.79 -16.59 8.61
C ILE A 42 -18.30 -17.55 7.54
N GLU A 43 -18.36 -17.10 6.29
CA GLU A 43 -17.69 -17.72 5.16
C GLU A 43 -16.76 -16.70 4.51
N ILE A 44 -15.47 -17.01 4.45
CA ILE A 44 -14.46 -16.19 3.79
C ILE A 44 -14.12 -16.83 2.46
N LYS A 45 -14.50 -16.19 1.37
CA LYS A 45 -14.23 -16.65 0.00
C LYS A 45 -12.93 -16.06 -0.52
N VAL A 46 -12.13 -16.87 -1.20
CA VAL A 46 -10.94 -16.40 -1.92
C VAL A 46 -11.36 -15.99 -3.32
N ILE A 47 -11.39 -14.69 -3.60
CA ILE A 47 -11.78 -14.13 -4.91
C ILE A 47 -10.60 -13.27 -5.38
N PRO A 48 -9.79 -13.74 -6.37
CA PRO A 48 -8.57 -13.05 -6.77
C PRO A 48 -8.79 -11.73 -7.51
N ASP A 49 -9.94 -11.58 -8.16
CA ASP A 49 -10.27 -10.43 -9.00
C ASP A 49 -11.22 -9.46 -8.30
N GLU A 50 -10.80 -8.21 -8.11
CA GLU A 50 -11.60 -7.18 -7.44
C GLU A 50 -12.87 -6.79 -8.22
N ALA A 51 -12.90 -6.87 -9.54
CA ALA A 51 -14.10 -6.60 -10.30
C ALA A 51 -15.20 -7.64 -9.98
N SER A 52 -14.80 -8.91 -9.84
CA SER A 52 -15.68 -9.99 -9.36
C SER A 52 -16.16 -9.77 -7.92
N ILE A 53 -15.29 -9.27 -7.03
CA ILE A 53 -15.66 -8.88 -5.67
C ILE A 53 -16.74 -7.80 -5.70
N ILE A 54 -16.55 -6.75 -6.48
CA ILE A 54 -17.51 -5.64 -6.63
C ILE A 54 -18.86 -6.14 -7.16
N ALA A 55 -18.85 -7.01 -8.18
CA ALA A 55 -20.07 -7.59 -8.72
C ALA A 55 -20.84 -8.39 -7.66
N GLN A 56 -20.15 -9.20 -6.85
CA GLN A 56 -20.77 -9.99 -5.80
C GLN A 56 -21.26 -9.13 -4.62
N LEU A 57 -20.56 -8.05 -4.27
CA LEU A 57 -21.06 -7.06 -3.30
C LEU A 57 -22.37 -6.42 -3.75
N ARG A 58 -22.45 -6.02 -5.03
CA ARG A 58 -23.65 -5.39 -5.62
C ARG A 58 -24.86 -6.29 -5.66
N THR A 59 -24.65 -7.59 -5.79
CA THR A 59 -25.72 -8.61 -5.81
C THR A 59 -26.03 -9.20 -4.43
N GLY A 60 -25.26 -8.84 -3.39
CA GLY A 60 -25.43 -9.39 -2.05
C GLY A 60 -24.90 -10.83 -1.88
N ASN A 61 -24.18 -11.37 -2.86
CA ASN A 61 -23.56 -12.70 -2.75
C ASN A 61 -22.37 -12.73 -1.77
N ILE A 62 -21.79 -11.56 -1.50
CA ILE A 62 -20.89 -11.32 -0.37
C ILE A 62 -21.30 -10.02 0.32
N HIS A 63 -21.03 -9.93 1.62
CA HIS A 63 -21.52 -8.84 2.47
C HIS A 63 -20.41 -7.86 2.88
N HIS A 64 -19.15 -8.26 2.79
CA HIS A 64 -17.99 -7.45 3.16
C HIS A 64 -16.78 -7.85 2.32
N ALA A 65 -16.01 -6.86 1.88
CA ALA A 65 -14.73 -7.07 1.23
C ALA A 65 -13.80 -5.87 1.44
N LEU A 66 -12.50 -6.10 1.28
CA LEU A 66 -11.51 -5.04 1.11
C LEU A 66 -11.35 -4.74 -0.37
N ILE A 67 -11.34 -3.45 -0.72
CA ILE A 67 -10.99 -2.96 -2.04
C ILE A 67 -9.65 -2.23 -1.90
N GLU A 68 -8.60 -2.78 -2.45
CA GLU A 68 -7.24 -2.26 -2.33
C GLU A 68 -6.84 -1.35 -3.49
N ASP A 69 -7.37 -1.60 -4.70
CA ASP A 69 -7.15 -0.72 -5.84
C ASP A 69 -8.01 0.54 -5.72
N ASN A 70 -7.33 1.68 -5.67
CA ASN A 70 -7.97 2.99 -5.58
C ASN A 70 -8.91 3.28 -6.75
N LYS A 71 -8.65 2.77 -7.96
CA LYS A 71 -9.54 2.93 -9.12
C LYS A 71 -10.86 2.19 -8.88
N ASN A 72 -10.78 0.96 -8.35
CA ASN A 72 -11.95 0.17 -8.00
C ASN A 72 -12.75 0.81 -6.86
N TYR A 73 -12.08 1.39 -5.86
CA TYR A 73 -12.75 2.17 -4.82
C TYR A 73 -13.53 3.36 -5.42
N LEU A 74 -12.95 4.09 -6.39
CA LEU A 74 -13.65 5.20 -7.07
C LEU A 74 -14.90 4.75 -7.82
N LEU A 75 -14.98 3.50 -8.28
CA LEU A 75 -16.16 2.94 -8.95
C LEU A 75 -17.32 2.62 -7.99
N VAL A 76 -17.01 2.45 -6.70
CA VAL A 76 -18.01 1.99 -5.70
C VAL A 76 -18.32 3.01 -4.61
N LYS A 77 -17.51 4.05 -4.45
CA LYS A 77 -17.63 5.01 -3.33
C LYS A 77 -18.99 5.72 -3.23
N ASP A 78 -19.64 5.91 -4.36
CA ASP A 78 -20.93 6.60 -4.47
C ASP A 78 -22.10 5.63 -4.80
N ASP A 79 -21.85 4.30 -4.81
CA ASP A 79 -22.89 3.30 -5.08
C ASP A 79 -23.81 3.16 -3.86
N LYS A 80 -25.07 3.61 -4.01
CA LYS A 80 -26.07 3.63 -2.92
C LYS A 80 -26.43 2.26 -2.36
N ARG A 81 -26.08 1.17 -3.05
CA ARG A 81 -26.28 -0.21 -2.58
C ARG A 81 -25.21 -0.65 -1.58
N LEU A 82 -24.10 0.09 -1.52
CA LEU A 82 -22.92 -0.27 -0.74
C LEU A 82 -22.66 0.80 0.33
N LYS A 83 -22.23 0.36 1.50
CA LYS A 83 -21.68 1.24 2.53
C LYS A 83 -20.16 1.16 2.45
N THR A 84 -19.53 2.23 1.98
CA THR A 84 -18.08 2.30 1.90
C THR A 84 -17.50 2.95 3.16
N LEU A 85 -16.44 2.34 3.70
CA LEU A 85 -15.65 2.88 4.80
C LEU A 85 -14.22 3.03 4.32
N ARG A 86 -13.62 4.19 4.55
CA ARG A 86 -12.22 4.47 4.23
C ARG A 86 -11.47 4.83 5.49
N SER A 87 -10.36 4.18 5.74
CA SER A 87 -9.47 4.50 6.85
C SER A 87 -8.03 4.62 6.37
N SER A 88 -7.25 5.45 7.05
CA SER A 88 -5.80 5.52 6.81
C SER A 88 -5.15 4.25 7.35
N ARG A 89 -4.32 3.64 6.54
CA ARG A 89 -3.51 2.46 6.92
C ARG A 89 -2.22 2.92 7.61
N LEU A 90 -1.75 2.15 8.57
CA LEU A 90 -0.42 2.33 9.19
C LEU A 90 0.67 1.81 8.25
N GLY A 91 0.65 2.25 6.99
CA GLY A 91 1.59 1.84 5.98
C GLY A 91 1.94 2.97 5.04
N PHE A 92 3.05 2.84 4.33
CA PHE A 92 3.50 3.78 3.33
C PHE A 92 4.28 3.04 2.25
N ASP A 93 4.23 3.55 1.03
CA ASP A 93 5.08 3.08 -0.06
C ASP A 93 6.41 3.81 0.01
N VAL A 94 7.50 3.09 -0.09
CA VAL A 94 8.86 3.60 0.06
C VAL A 94 9.78 3.07 -1.02
N MET A 95 10.67 3.92 -1.52
CA MET A 95 11.79 3.50 -2.35
C MET A 95 13.04 3.31 -1.47
N ILE A 96 13.54 2.08 -1.42
CA ILE A 96 14.70 1.71 -0.62
C ILE A 96 15.94 1.67 -1.50
N MET A 97 17.01 2.33 -1.04
CA MET A 97 18.33 2.30 -1.68
C MET A 97 19.29 1.47 -0.84
N ASN A 98 20.05 0.58 -1.49
CA ASN A 98 21.08 -0.22 -0.79
C ASN A 98 22.34 0.64 -0.58
N LEU A 99 22.52 1.13 0.65
CA LEU A 99 23.64 2.01 1.02
C LEU A 99 25.01 1.28 0.99
N GLY A 100 25.04 -0.04 0.98
CA GLY A 100 26.26 -0.84 0.82
C GLY A 100 26.70 -0.98 -0.65
N ARG A 101 25.98 -0.38 -1.60
CA ARG A 101 26.29 -0.43 -3.03
C ARG A 101 26.53 0.97 -3.60
N LYS A 102 27.63 1.11 -4.37
CA LYS A 102 27.86 2.31 -5.17
C LYS A 102 26.78 2.44 -6.25
N PRO A 103 26.35 3.67 -6.55
CA PRO A 103 26.76 4.93 -5.94
C PRO A 103 25.88 5.37 -4.76
N TYR A 104 25.03 4.50 -4.20
CA TYR A 104 24.07 4.86 -3.14
C TYR A 104 24.72 5.08 -1.77
N ASP A 105 25.97 4.71 -1.57
CA ASP A 105 26.77 5.03 -0.41
C ASP A 105 27.05 6.55 -0.29
N ASP A 106 27.07 7.28 -1.41
CA ASP A 106 27.19 8.74 -1.42
C ASP A 106 25.85 9.43 -1.11
N VAL A 107 25.84 10.27 -0.07
CA VAL A 107 24.63 11.01 0.34
C VAL A 107 24.14 11.96 -0.76
N ARG A 108 25.05 12.55 -1.56
CA ARG A 108 24.70 13.48 -2.65
C ARG A 108 23.87 12.79 -3.72
N VAL A 109 24.17 11.52 -4.04
CA VAL A 109 23.39 10.71 -4.98
C VAL A 109 21.99 10.47 -4.45
N ARG A 110 21.83 10.14 -3.17
CA ARG A 110 20.52 9.93 -2.56
C ARG A 110 19.67 11.21 -2.52
N GLN A 111 20.31 12.33 -2.22
CA GLN A 111 19.69 13.66 -2.25
C GLN A 111 19.25 14.05 -3.66
N ALA A 112 20.09 13.80 -4.68
CA ALA A 112 19.75 14.03 -6.08
C ALA A 112 18.52 13.23 -6.51
N ILE A 113 18.47 11.95 -6.17
CA ILE A 113 17.31 11.09 -6.42
C ILE A 113 16.06 11.67 -5.74
N SER A 114 16.15 12.10 -4.49
CA SER A 114 15.01 12.68 -3.77
C SER A 114 14.48 13.96 -4.43
N LEU A 115 15.38 14.84 -4.89
CA LEU A 115 15.04 16.10 -5.56
C LEU A 115 14.52 15.90 -7.00
N ALA A 116 14.77 14.76 -7.62
CA ALA A 116 14.26 14.46 -8.96
C ALA A 116 12.83 13.92 -8.95
N ILE A 117 12.32 13.50 -7.78
CA ILE A 117 10.99 12.86 -7.66
C ILE A 117 9.94 13.88 -7.23
N ASP A 118 8.96 14.12 -8.12
CA ASP A 118 7.72 14.78 -7.76
C ASP A 118 6.75 13.75 -7.13
N ARG A 119 6.66 13.79 -5.82
CA ARG A 119 5.82 12.86 -5.03
C ARG A 119 4.33 13.11 -5.23
N ASN A 120 3.93 14.33 -5.57
CA ASN A 120 2.53 14.64 -5.86
C ASN A 120 2.11 14.03 -7.20
N GLU A 121 2.96 14.08 -8.23
CA GLU A 121 2.72 13.38 -9.49
C GLU A 121 2.62 11.87 -9.27
N VAL A 122 3.54 11.28 -8.48
CA VAL A 122 3.48 9.85 -8.11
C VAL A 122 2.15 9.54 -7.42
N LEU A 123 1.71 10.35 -6.46
CA LEU A 123 0.44 10.16 -5.75
C LEU A 123 -0.76 10.22 -6.71
N GLN A 124 -0.77 11.20 -7.62
CA GLN A 124 -1.87 11.36 -8.59
C GLN A 124 -1.96 10.17 -9.54
N VAL A 125 -0.84 9.73 -10.11
CA VAL A 125 -0.83 8.66 -11.12
C VAL A 125 -0.99 7.29 -10.48
N ALA A 126 -0.25 7.00 -9.42
CA ALA A 126 -0.23 5.67 -8.82
C ALA A 126 -1.42 5.40 -7.90
N ALA A 127 -1.88 6.42 -7.17
CA ALA A 127 -2.92 6.26 -6.16
C ALA A 127 -4.20 7.05 -6.47
N SER A 128 -4.35 7.59 -7.69
CA SER A 128 -5.51 8.40 -8.11
C SER A 128 -5.79 9.57 -7.15
N GLY A 129 -4.74 10.16 -6.56
CA GLY A 129 -4.83 11.21 -5.56
C GLY A 129 -5.34 10.75 -4.17
N LEU A 130 -5.63 9.46 -4.02
CA LEU A 130 -6.15 8.90 -2.75
C LEU A 130 -5.00 8.50 -1.83
N GLY A 131 -4.52 9.47 -1.08
CA GLY A 131 -3.41 9.29 -0.14
C GLY A 131 -2.82 10.62 0.28
N GLN A 132 -1.61 10.59 0.77
CA GLN A 132 -0.85 11.79 1.10
C GLN A 132 0.65 11.53 1.00
N VAL A 133 1.41 12.54 0.65
CA VAL A 133 2.86 12.51 0.77
C VAL A 133 3.22 12.56 2.24
N THR A 134 4.08 11.66 2.69
CA THR A 134 4.48 11.55 4.10
C THR A 134 6.00 11.54 4.24
N GLY A 135 6.49 11.86 5.43
CA GLY A 135 7.84 11.55 5.84
C GLY A 135 8.05 10.04 6.06
N PRO A 136 9.17 9.64 6.69
CA PRO A 136 9.49 8.24 7.00
C PRO A 136 8.47 7.54 7.90
N CYS A 137 7.65 8.31 8.64
CA CYS A 137 6.54 7.80 9.42
C CYS A 137 5.23 8.37 8.88
N THR A 138 4.22 7.49 8.71
CA THR A 138 2.88 7.94 8.33
C THR A 138 2.25 8.82 9.43
N PRO A 139 1.49 9.87 9.10
CA PRO A 139 0.79 10.69 10.07
C PRO A 139 -0.17 9.95 10.99
N ALA A 140 -0.60 8.74 10.60
CA ALA A 140 -1.39 7.85 11.46
C ALA A 140 -0.61 7.33 12.68
N MET A 141 0.72 7.42 12.67
CA MET A 141 1.61 6.99 13.75
C MET A 141 1.96 8.15 14.70
N LYS A 142 1.00 9.00 15.06
CA LYS A 142 1.20 10.00 16.10
C LYS A 142 1.69 9.33 17.41
N PRO A 143 2.66 9.91 18.12
CA PRO A 143 3.38 11.19 17.98
C PRO A 143 4.72 11.08 17.21
N TRP A 144 5.02 9.99 16.55
CA TRP A 144 6.33 9.76 15.90
C TRP A 144 6.43 10.36 14.49
N ALA A 145 5.33 10.78 13.90
CA ALA A 145 5.33 11.40 12.58
C ALA A 145 5.72 12.87 12.67
N LEU A 146 6.79 13.24 11.99
CA LEU A 146 7.16 14.65 11.82
C LEU A 146 6.25 15.34 10.79
N PRO A 147 6.00 16.64 10.94
CA PRO A 147 5.31 17.43 9.92
C PRO A 147 6.01 17.31 8.56
N ILE A 148 5.24 17.28 7.48
CA ILE A 148 5.80 17.13 6.12
C ILE A 148 6.72 18.28 5.74
N GLU A 149 6.52 19.46 6.31
CA GLU A 149 7.33 20.67 6.14
C GLU A 149 8.79 20.45 6.53
N THR A 150 9.04 19.54 7.49
CA THR A 150 10.40 19.15 7.90
C THR A 150 11.23 18.59 6.75
N PHE A 151 10.55 18.00 5.75
CA PHE A 151 11.19 17.38 4.60
C PHE A 151 11.16 18.24 3.34
N LYS A 152 10.62 19.46 3.42
CA LYS A 152 10.40 20.36 2.27
C LYS A 152 11.65 20.56 1.43
N GLU A 153 12.81 20.73 2.05
CA GLU A 153 14.08 20.92 1.34
C GLU A 153 14.39 19.79 0.35
N TRP A 154 14.12 18.55 0.72
CA TRP A 154 14.46 17.35 -0.06
C TRP A 154 13.29 16.78 -0.83
N TYR A 155 12.06 17.21 -0.53
CA TYR A 155 10.83 16.72 -1.16
C TYR A 155 10.28 17.68 -2.21
N THR A 156 10.76 18.92 -2.27
CA THR A 156 10.44 19.85 -3.36
C THR A 156 11.31 19.53 -4.58
N PRO A 157 10.72 19.15 -5.72
CA PRO A 157 11.48 18.80 -6.92
C PRO A 157 12.39 19.94 -7.38
N ASN A 158 13.65 19.61 -7.68
CA ASN A 158 14.62 20.56 -8.19
C ASN A 158 15.67 19.83 -9.03
N LEU A 159 15.44 19.75 -10.34
CA LEU A 159 16.29 19.00 -11.26
C LEU A 159 17.69 19.59 -11.42
N ASP A 160 17.82 20.92 -11.40
CA ASP A 160 19.13 21.57 -11.56
C ASP A 160 20.02 21.24 -10.36
N ARG A 161 19.45 21.33 -9.14
CA ARG A 161 20.17 20.93 -7.91
C ARG A 161 20.48 19.43 -7.92
N ALA A 162 19.58 18.61 -8.40
CA ALA A 162 19.78 17.15 -8.50
C ALA A 162 20.96 16.83 -9.44
N LYS A 163 20.99 17.42 -10.63
CA LYS A 163 22.10 17.26 -11.59
C LYS A 163 23.43 17.75 -11.03
N LYS A 164 23.41 18.90 -10.35
CA LYS A 164 24.60 19.42 -9.70
C LYS A 164 25.15 18.46 -8.65
N LEU A 165 24.29 17.89 -7.79
CA LEU A 165 24.70 16.93 -6.78
C LEU A 165 25.28 15.64 -7.39
N LEU A 166 24.72 15.16 -8.51
CA LEU A 166 25.31 14.03 -9.25
C LEU A 166 26.67 14.36 -9.82
N ALA A 167 26.83 15.54 -10.43
CA ALA A 167 28.12 15.99 -10.96
C ALA A 167 29.17 16.12 -9.84
N ASP A 168 28.81 16.71 -8.70
CA ASP A 168 29.66 16.83 -7.51
C ASP A 168 30.04 15.45 -6.93
N ALA A 169 29.20 14.43 -7.14
CA ALA A 169 29.47 13.03 -6.78
C ALA A 169 30.27 12.26 -7.84
N GLY A 170 30.73 12.91 -8.91
CA GLY A 170 31.49 12.28 -10.00
C GLY A 170 30.63 11.60 -11.05
N LEU A 171 29.34 11.90 -11.11
CA LEU A 171 28.35 11.29 -12.01
C LEU A 171 27.63 12.35 -12.87
N PRO A 172 28.35 13.21 -13.65
CA PRO A 172 27.76 14.31 -14.40
C PRO A 172 26.75 13.88 -15.47
N ASN A 173 26.84 12.64 -15.93
CA ASN A 173 25.93 12.05 -16.93
C ASN A 173 24.95 11.04 -16.32
N GLY A 174 24.75 11.09 -15.00
CA GLY A 174 23.93 10.13 -14.29
C GLY A 174 24.58 8.75 -14.20
N PHE A 175 23.76 7.73 -13.93
CA PHE A 175 24.20 6.33 -13.86
C PHE A 175 23.06 5.36 -14.17
N LYS A 176 23.41 4.17 -14.63
CA LYS A 176 22.41 3.13 -14.91
C LYS A 176 22.05 2.35 -13.63
N THR A 177 20.76 2.25 -13.38
CA THR A 177 20.22 1.50 -12.22
C THR A 177 18.94 0.73 -12.59
N THR A 178 18.50 -0.13 -11.67
CA THR A 178 17.27 -0.88 -11.82
C THR A 178 16.36 -0.61 -10.61
N LEU A 179 15.16 -0.11 -10.87
CA LEU A 179 14.10 -0.01 -9.89
C LEU A 179 13.24 -1.28 -9.95
N ARG A 180 13.04 -1.93 -8.79
CA ARG A 180 12.20 -3.13 -8.67
C ARG A 180 10.96 -2.78 -7.87
N ALA A 181 9.79 -3.19 -8.35
CA ALA A 181 8.52 -3.09 -7.65
C ALA A 181 7.97 -4.48 -7.33
N ILE A 182 7.14 -4.57 -6.29
CA ILE A 182 6.43 -5.80 -5.94
C ILE A 182 5.17 -5.87 -6.82
N PRO A 183 5.06 -6.86 -7.72
CA PRO A 183 3.99 -6.88 -8.74
C PRO A 183 2.58 -7.08 -8.17
N THR A 184 2.47 -7.63 -6.96
CA THR A 184 1.17 -7.83 -6.28
C THR A 184 0.53 -6.54 -5.76
N PHE A 185 1.26 -5.41 -5.80
CA PHE A 185 0.74 -4.10 -5.40
C PHE A 185 0.68 -3.15 -6.60
N PRO A 186 -0.50 -2.97 -7.24
CA PRO A 186 -0.66 -2.13 -8.43
C PRO A 186 -0.16 -0.69 -8.25
N THR A 187 -0.36 -0.09 -7.08
CA THR A 187 0.13 1.25 -6.74
C THR A 187 1.65 1.33 -6.77
N MET A 188 2.35 0.33 -6.24
CA MET A 188 3.82 0.27 -6.29
C MET A 188 4.33 0.14 -7.72
N VAL A 189 3.68 -0.67 -8.56
CA VAL A 189 4.05 -0.82 -9.97
C VAL A 189 3.87 0.50 -10.70
N ALA A 190 2.70 1.12 -10.62
CA ALA A 190 2.43 2.40 -11.26
C ALA A 190 3.35 3.51 -10.75
N GLY A 191 3.56 3.60 -9.42
CA GLY A 191 4.48 4.56 -8.82
C GLY A 191 5.92 4.38 -9.28
N SER A 192 6.39 3.15 -9.40
CA SER A 192 7.75 2.87 -9.89
C SER A 192 7.96 3.29 -11.35
N GLN A 193 6.93 3.18 -12.20
CA GLN A 193 6.97 3.64 -13.58
C GLN A 193 7.11 5.16 -13.66
N VAL A 194 6.33 5.91 -12.86
CA VAL A 194 6.43 7.38 -12.77
C VAL A 194 7.81 7.78 -12.27
N ILE A 195 8.28 7.18 -11.18
CA ILE A 195 9.61 7.46 -10.61
C ILE A 195 10.71 7.17 -11.63
N ALA A 196 10.63 6.05 -12.34
CA ALA A 196 11.61 5.72 -13.37
C ALA A 196 11.63 6.74 -14.51
N ALA A 197 10.47 7.27 -14.92
CA ALA A 197 10.37 8.32 -15.92
C ALA A 197 10.97 9.64 -15.42
N GLN A 198 10.72 10.01 -14.17
CA GLN A 198 11.26 11.21 -13.55
C GLN A 198 12.80 11.14 -13.39
N LEU A 199 13.32 10.01 -12.92
CA LEU A 199 14.76 9.79 -12.72
C LEU A 199 15.57 9.80 -14.03
N LYS A 200 14.97 9.51 -15.18
CA LYS A 200 15.64 9.65 -16.50
C LYS A 200 16.01 11.09 -16.86
N ARG A 201 15.53 12.07 -16.11
CA ARG A 201 15.75 13.50 -16.34
C ARG A 201 17.04 13.99 -15.72
N ILE A 202 17.67 13.19 -14.89
CA ILE A 202 18.94 13.45 -14.21
C ILE A 202 19.95 12.33 -14.52
#